data_544bcad92799babc14299196a66dc442
#
_entry.id   544bcad92799babc14299196a66dc442
#
_cell.length_a   1.000
_cell.length_b   1.000
_cell.length_c   1.000
_cell.angle_alpha   90.00
_cell.angle_beta   90.00
_cell.angle_gamma   90.00
#
_symmetry.space_group_name_H-M   'P 1'
#
loop_
_entity.id
_entity.type
_entity.pdbx_description
1 polymer ?
#
loop_
_entity_poly.entity_id
_entity_poly.type
_entity_poly.pdbx_seq_one_letter_code
_entity_poly.pdbx_strand_id
1 'polypeptide(L)'
;MPGGTSYYFSHGIRHLKDTKNYKLVTALAPSEYKAVEDMRAKGIQVEVLPSKKTVYFENIYGENQDDREQRVLAKADPFTVEELKNEEARFFHLGSLLSDDFSLEVVKLLSSKGKLAVDAQGYLREVRGEQVYPTDWKDKKEALKYIDILKVNEHEAEVL
;
A
#
# COMPACT_ATOMS: atom_id res chain seq x y z
N MET A 1 5.36 14.96 4.40
CA MET A 1 4.67 14.43 5.60
C MET A 1 4.34 12.97 5.36
N PRO A 2 4.62 12.05 6.32
CA PRO A 2 4.25 10.64 6.20
C PRO A 2 2.75 10.48 5.98
N GLY A 3 2.36 9.50 5.16
CA GLY A 3 0.96 9.25 4.81
C GLY A 3 0.80 7.91 4.07
N GLY A 4 -0.30 7.77 3.36
CA GLY A 4 -0.66 6.56 2.62
C GLY A 4 -1.41 5.53 3.46
N THR A 5 -1.99 4.53 2.78
CA THR A 5 -2.87 3.52 3.37
C THR A 5 -2.22 2.82 4.56
N SER A 6 -1.01 2.31 4.41
CA SER A 6 -0.31 1.54 5.44
C SER A 6 0.05 2.39 6.67
N TYR A 7 0.43 3.65 6.47
CA TYR A 7 0.72 4.58 7.56
C TYR A 7 -0.53 4.81 8.44
N TYR A 8 -1.65 5.20 7.83
CA TYR A 8 -2.89 5.47 8.57
C TYR A 8 -3.48 4.20 9.18
N PHE A 9 -3.43 3.07 8.48
CA PHE A 9 -3.86 1.78 9.01
C PHE A 9 -3.07 1.39 10.26
N SER A 10 -1.74 1.54 10.25
CA SER A 10 -0.87 1.25 11.41
C SER A 10 -1.22 2.11 12.61
N HIS A 11 -1.53 3.39 12.38
CA HIS A 11 -1.97 4.29 13.44
C HIS A 11 -3.35 3.91 13.99
N GLY A 12 -4.28 3.42 13.14
CA GLY A 12 -5.56 2.88 13.56
C GLY A 12 -5.40 1.63 14.44
N ILE A 13 -4.62 0.66 13.98
CA ILE A 13 -4.33 -0.59 14.71
C ILE A 13 -3.73 -0.31 16.09
N ARG A 14 -2.86 0.69 16.21
CA ARG A 14 -2.23 1.08 17.48
C ARG A 14 -3.24 1.37 18.59
N HIS A 15 -4.46 1.80 18.26
CA HIS A 15 -5.51 2.06 19.25
C HIS A 15 -6.26 0.80 19.70
N LEU A 16 -5.99 -0.35 19.08
CA LEU A 16 -6.52 -1.63 19.54
C LEU A 16 -5.72 -2.16 20.71
N LYS A 17 -6.35 -3.01 21.54
CA LYS A 17 -5.76 -3.50 22.80
C LYS A 17 -4.54 -4.42 22.61
N ASP A 18 -4.44 -5.12 21.49
CA ASP A 18 -3.34 -6.05 21.19
C ASP A 18 -2.73 -5.77 19.84
N THR A 19 -1.63 -5.03 19.85
CA THR A 19 -0.86 -4.67 18.63
C THR A 19 0.43 -5.48 18.49
N LYS A 20 0.74 -6.36 19.46
CA LYS A 20 2.01 -7.13 19.46
C LYS A 20 2.15 -8.06 18.27
N ASN A 21 1.01 -8.46 17.70
CA ASN A 21 0.94 -9.35 16.55
C ASN A 21 0.78 -8.60 15.21
N TYR A 22 0.95 -7.29 15.21
CA TYR A 22 0.93 -6.46 14.00
C TYR A 22 2.33 -6.04 13.60
N LYS A 23 2.66 -6.21 12.32
CA LYS A 23 3.90 -5.73 11.69
C LYS A 23 3.57 -5.01 10.40
N LEU A 24 4.13 -3.83 10.21
CA LEU A 24 4.14 -3.12 8.94
C LEU A 24 5.41 -3.48 8.16
N VAL A 25 5.26 -3.90 6.91
CA VAL A 25 6.35 -4.01 5.94
C VAL A 25 6.19 -2.89 4.92
N THR A 26 7.24 -2.10 4.71
CA THR A 26 7.19 -0.93 3.83
C THR A 26 8.50 -0.73 3.07
N ALA A 27 8.44 -0.14 1.88
CA ALA A 27 9.62 0.17 1.07
C ALA A 27 9.90 1.67 1.13
N LEU A 28 11.07 2.05 1.64
CA LEU A 28 11.47 3.45 1.84
C LEU A 28 12.94 3.67 1.48
N ALA A 29 13.24 4.89 1.00
CA ALA A 29 14.61 5.36 0.90
C ALA A 29 15.19 5.69 2.28
N PRO A 30 16.52 5.57 2.47
CA PRO A 30 17.17 5.86 3.76
C PRO A 30 16.90 7.25 4.31
N SER A 31 16.69 8.25 3.46
CA SER A 31 16.35 9.62 3.84
C SER A 31 15.07 9.74 4.68
N GLU A 32 14.18 8.75 4.60
CA GLU A 32 12.86 8.75 5.27
C GLU A 32 12.83 7.88 6.53
N TYR A 33 13.95 7.30 6.96
CA TYR A 33 14.00 6.39 8.12
C TYR A 33 13.59 7.04 9.43
N LYS A 34 13.67 8.37 9.53
CA LYS A 34 13.13 9.10 10.68
C LYS A 34 11.63 8.82 10.90
N ALA A 35 10.84 8.73 9.83
CA ALA A 35 9.43 8.41 9.94
C ALA A 35 9.21 7.00 10.50
N VAL A 36 10.10 6.05 10.17
CA VAL A 36 10.08 4.69 10.73
C VAL A 36 10.41 4.69 12.23
N GLU A 37 11.43 5.44 12.63
CA GLU A 37 11.80 5.59 14.04
C GLU A 37 10.66 6.19 14.86
N ASP A 38 9.99 7.21 14.33
CA ASP A 38 8.82 7.81 14.97
C ASP A 38 7.65 6.82 15.12
N MET A 39 7.44 5.92 14.15
CA MET A 39 6.44 4.86 14.24
C MET A 39 6.83 3.79 15.27
N ARG A 40 8.10 3.37 15.27
CA ARG A 40 8.64 2.40 16.25
C ARG A 40 8.56 2.95 17.68
N ALA A 41 8.87 4.23 17.88
CA ALA A 41 8.72 4.91 19.17
C ALA A 41 7.28 4.93 19.69
N LYS A 42 6.30 4.82 18.77
CA LYS A 42 4.87 4.69 19.08
C LYS A 42 4.42 3.25 19.27
N GLY A 43 5.35 2.26 19.29
CA GLY A 43 5.06 0.85 19.51
C GLY A 43 4.61 0.08 18.26
N ILE A 44 4.75 0.64 17.06
CA ILE A 44 4.46 -0.05 15.80
C ILE A 44 5.70 -0.83 15.36
N GLN A 45 5.58 -2.12 15.13
CA GLN A 45 6.65 -2.91 14.53
C GLN A 45 6.73 -2.58 13.04
N VAL A 46 7.88 -2.07 12.59
CA VAL A 46 8.10 -1.69 11.19
C VAL A 46 9.33 -2.41 10.66
N GLU A 47 9.13 -3.16 9.57
CA GLU A 47 10.20 -3.69 8.73
C GLU A 47 10.32 -2.84 7.48
N VAL A 48 11.55 -2.45 7.15
CA VAL A 48 11.83 -1.61 5.99
C VAL A 48 12.56 -2.42 4.96
N LEU A 49 11.97 -2.54 3.78
CA LEU A 49 12.65 -3.03 2.58
C LEU A 49 13.37 -1.85 1.94
N PRO A 50 14.68 -1.97 1.67
CA PRO A 50 15.44 -0.90 1.05
C PRO A 50 14.88 -0.53 -0.33
N SER A 51 14.63 0.75 -0.55
CA SER A 51 14.21 1.28 -1.85
C SER A 51 15.07 2.48 -2.23
N LYS A 52 15.29 2.68 -3.53
CA LYS A 52 16.05 3.82 -4.04
C LYS A 52 15.35 5.14 -3.76
N LYS A 53 14.02 5.13 -3.76
CA LYS A 53 13.18 6.29 -3.49
C LYS A 53 12.02 5.88 -2.57
N THR A 54 11.45 6.85 -1.88
CA THR A 54 10.16 6.72 -1.21
C THR A 54 9.07 7.22 -2.14
N VAL A 55 7.91 6.58 -2.13
CA VAL A 55 6.76 7.09 -2.88
C VAL A 55 6.37 8.47 -2.33
N TYR A 56 6.24 9.44 -3.22
CA TYR A 56 5.91 10.81 -2.85
C TYR A 56 4.72 11.30 -3.69
N PHE A 57 3.60 11.53 -3.01
CA PHE A 57 2.41 12.14 -3.59
C PHE A 57 2.35 13.63 -3.26
N GLU A 58 2.08 14.45 -4.26
CA GLU A 58 1.66 15.82 -4.12
C GLU A 58 0.16 15.90 -4.38
N ASN A 59 -0.59 16.45 -3.43
CA ASN A 59 -2.02 16.69 -3.59
C ASN A 59 -2.25 18.19 -3.73
N ILE A 60 -2.80 18.58 -4.86
CA ILE A 60 -3.16 19.96 -5.18
C ILE A 60 -4.68 20.05 -5.08
N TYR A 61 -5.16 20.86 -4.13
CA TYR A 61 -6.60 21.04 -3.90
C TYR A 61 -7.07 22.28 -4.65
N GLY A 62 -8.19 22.15 -5.40
CA GLY A 62 -8.89 23.26 -6.03
C GLY A 62 -9.72 24.09 -5.03
N GLU A 63 -10.59 24.95 -5.54
CA GLU A 63 -11.53 25.70 -4.71
C GLU A 63 -12.50 24.79 -3.96
N ASN A 64 -12.87 23.65 -4.55
CA ASN A 64 -13.61 22.58 -3.91
C ASN A 64 -12.66 21.51 -3.39
N GLN A 65 -12.79 21.10 -2.11
CA GLN A 65 -11.94 20.09 -1.49
C GLN A 65 -12.08 18.71 -2.14
N ASP A 66 -13.16 18.44 -2.84
CA ASP A 66 -13.38 17.19 -3.59
C ASP A 66 -12.63 17.20 -4.94
N ASP A 67 -12.24 18.38 -5.44
CA ASP A 67 -11.51 18.55 -6.69
C ASP A 67 -10.01 18.56 -6.41
N ARG A 68 -9.42 17.36 -6.43
CA ARG A 68 -8.02 17.12 -6.08
C ARG A 68 -7.23 16.57 -7.26
N GLU A 69 -6.24 17.32 -7.74
CA GLU A 69 -5.19 16.79 -8.61
C GLU A 69 -4.13 16.06 -7.77
N GLN A 70 -3.71 14.89 -8.24
CA GLN A 70 -2.65 14.12 -7.61
C GLN A 70 -1.47 13.97 -8.56
N ARG A 71 -0.26 14.20 -8.04
CA ARG A 71 0.99 13.92 -8.73
C ARG A 71 1.83 12.95 -7.93
N VAL A 72 2.61 12.13 -8.61
CA VAL A 72 3.60 11.22 -8.03
C VAL A 72 4.98 11.71 -8.44
N LEU A 73 5.65 12.38 -7.52
CA LEU A 73 6.98 12.98 -7.75
C LEU A 73 8.11 11.94 -7.62
N ALA A 74 7.85 10.85 -6.90
CA ALA A 74 8.77 9.73 -6.79
C ALA A 74 7.99 8.43 -6.55
N LYS A 75 8.56 7.30 -7.03
CA LYS A 75 8.04 5.95 -6.80
C LYS A 75 9.04 5.16 -5.96
N ALA A 76 8.55 4.38 -5.01
CA ALA A 76 9.35 3.34 -4.37
C ALA A 76 9.56 2.15 -5.32
N ASP A 77 10.53 1.31 -5.00
CA ASP A 77 10.68 0.04 -5.70
C ASP A 77 9.48 -0.87 -5.36
N PRO A 78 8.93 -1.63 -6.33
CA PRO A 78 7.84 -2.57 -6.10
C PRO A 78 8.24 -3.68 -5.11
N PHE A 79 7.25 -4.20 -4.38
CA PHE A 79 7.45 -5.38 -3.54
C PHE A 79 7.63 -6.63 -4.41
N THR A 80 8.61 -7.45 -4.05
CA THR A 80 8.94 -8.68 -4.78
C THR A 80 8.60 -9.94 -3.99
N VAL A 81 8.39 -11.04 -4.71
CA VAL A 81 8.22 -12.37 -4.11
C VAL A 81 9.42 -12.74 -3.23
N GLU A 82 10.63 -12.42 -3.67
CA GLU A 82 11.87 -12.74 -2.94
C GLU A 82 11.94 -12.04 -1.59
N GLU A 83 11.54 -10.78 -1.53
CA GLU A 83 11.52 -10.00 -0.28
C GLU A 83 10.44 -10.50 0.70
N LEU A 84 9.30 -10.96 0.19
CA LEU A 84 8.14 -11.33 1.00
C LEU A 84 8.01 -12.84 1.25
N LYS A 85 8.85 -13.68 0.64
CA LYS A 85 8.74 -15.15 0.74
C LYS A 85 8.83 -15.70 2.15
N ASN A 86 9.51 -15.00 3.06
CA ASN A 86 9.68 -15.41 4.45
C ASN A 86 8.67 -14.77 5.41
N GLU A 87 7.79 -13.92 4.91
CA GLU A 87 6.74 -13.33 5.71
C GLU A 87 5.69 -14.37 6.08
N GLU A 88 5.34 -14.41 7.37
CA GLU A 88 4.35 -15.33 7.91
C GLU A 88 3.31 -14.56 8.73
N ALA A 89 2.05 -14.70 8.36
CA ALA A 89 0.94 -14.12 9.10
C ALA A 89 -0.35 -14.91 8.87
N ARG A 90 -1.27 -14.85 9.81
CA ARG A 90 -2.64 -15.36 9.60
C ARG A 90 -3.47 -14.44 8.69
N PHE A 91 -3.07 -13.17 8.62
CA PHE A 91 -3.77 -12.14 7.87
C PHE A 91 -2.77 -11.16 7.25
N PHE A 92 -2.86 -10.96 5.97
CA PHE A 92 -2.10 -9.97 5.21
C PHE A 92 -3.03 -8.86 4.73
N HIS A 93 -2.53 -7.62 4.73
CA HIS A 93 -3.23 -6.47 4.17
C HIS A 93 -2.32 -5.73 3.19
N LEU A 94 -2.67 -5.71 1.92
CA LEU A 94 -1.98 -4.94 0.88
C LEU A 94 -2.60 -3.56 0.77
N GLY A 95 -1.87 -2.56 1.23
CA GLY A 95 -2.23 -1.15 1.12
C GLY A 95 -1.52 -0.51 -0.07
N SER A 96 -1.85 -0.94 -1.30
CA SER A 96 -1.22 -0.43 -2.50
C SER A 96 -1.50 1.06 -2.71
N LEU A 97 -0.50 1.78 -3.21
CA LEU A 97 -0.60 3.20 -3.57
C LEU A 97 -0.60 3.38 -5.09
N LEU A 98 0.08 2.48 -5.81
CA LEU A 98 0.23 2.48 -7.26
C LEU A 98 -0.02 1.08 -7.83
N SER A 99 -0.37 1.01 -9.11
CA SER A 99 -0.77 -0.24 -9.79
C SER A 99 0.34 -1.28 -9.92
N ASP A 100 1.59 -0.86 -9.76
CA ASP A 100 2.78 -1.71 -9.85
C ASP A 100 3.42 -2.04 -8.49
N ASP A 101 2.81 -1.65 -7.35
CA ASP A 101 3.36 -1.95 -6.03
C ASP A 101 3.45 -3.45 -5.75
N PHE A 102 2.41 -4.22 -6.10
CA PHE A 102 2.33 -5.66 -5.87
C PHE A 102 1.91 -6.40 -7.14
N SER A 103 2.76 -7.31 -7.60
CA SER A 103 2.45 -8.18 -8.73
C SER A 103 1.42 -9.26 -8.39
N LEU A 104 0.85 -9.91 -9.41
CA LEU A 104 -0.04 -11.05 -9.22
C LEU A 104 0.66 -12.20 -8.48
N GLU A 105 1.97 -12.40 -8.70
CA GLU A 105 2.76 -13.42 -8.02
C GLU A 105 2.88 -13.15 -6.52
N VAL A 106 3.00 -11.89 -6.11
CA VAL A 106 2.99 -11.48 -4.69
C VAL A 106 1.61 -11.76 -4.07
N VAL A 107 0.53 -11.43 -4.77
CA VAL A 107 -0.84 -11.74 -4.34
C VAL A 107 -1.01 -13.24 -4.11
N LYS A 108 -0.57 -14.09 -5.06
CA LYS A 108 -0.62 -15.55 -4.96
C LYS A 108 0.23 -16.07 -3.79
N LEU A 109 1.44 -15.56 -3.63
CA LEU A 109 2.33 -15.95 -2.53
C LEU A 109 1.67 -15.70 -1.18
N LEU A 110 1.22 -14.48 -0.92
CA LEU A 110 0.67 -14.11 0.40
C LEU A 110 -0.66 -14.82 0.68
N SER A 111 -1.51 -14.98 -0.34
CA SER A 111 -2.75 -15.76 -0.23
C SER A 111 -2.51 -17.24 0.12
N SER A 112 -1.38 -17.83 -0.31
CA SER A 112 -1.04 -19.20 0.05
C SER A 112 -0.64 -19.38 1.52
N LYS A 113 -0.33 -18.28 2.22
CA LYS A 113 0.18 -18.27 3.59
C LYS A 113 -0.86 -17.85 4.62
N GLY A 114 -1.84 -17.06 4.23
CA GLY A 114 -2.88 -16.57 5.15
C GLY A 114 -4.02 -15.86 4.43
N LYS A 115 -4.97 -15.35 5.20
CA LYS A 115 -6.06 -14.52 4.66
C LYS A 115 -5.53 -13.23 4.07
N LEU A 116 -6.04 -12.84 2.91
CA LEU A 116 -5.57 -11.69 2.16
C LEU A 116 -6.64 -10.62 2.01
N ALA A 117 -6.36 -9.43 2.55
CA ALA A 117 -7.12 -8.21 2.30
C ALA A 117 -6.35 -7.28 1.36
N VAL A 118 -7.06 -6.63 0.46
CA VAL A 118 -6.48 -5.70 -0.50
C VAL A 118 -7.27 -4.41 -0.55
N ASP A 119 -6.59 -3.27 -0.45
CA ASP A 119 -7.12 -1.96 -0.82
C ASP A 119 -6.91 -1.77 -2.33
N ALA A 120 -8.00 -1.72 -3.10
CA ALA A 120 -7.92 -1.68 -4.56
C ALA A 120 -7.40 -0.36 -5.10
N GLN A 121 -7.37 0.69 -4.31
CA GLN A 121 -7.05 2.06 -4.72
C GLN A 121 -5.77 2.15 -5.58
N GLY A 122 -4.69 1.52 -5.16
CA GLY A 122 -3.42 1.56 -5.88
C GLY A 122 -3.51 0.92 -7.27
N TYR A 123 -4.16 -0.23 -7.37
CA TYR A 123 -4.30 -0.97 -8.63
C TYR A 123 -5.08 -0.21 -9.72
N LEU A 124 -5.86 0.80 -9.31
CA LEU A 124 -6.67 1.63 -10.20
C LEU A 124 -5.99 2.97 -10.53
N ARG A 125 -4.69 3.10 -10.22
CA ARG A 125 -3.89 4.32 -10.43
C ARG A 125 -2.68 4.02 -11.30
N GLU A 126 -2.68 4.59 -12.51
CA GLU A 126 -1.53 4.58 -13.41
C GLU A 126 -0.80 5.92 -13.35
N VAL A 127 0.53 5.88 -13.27
CA VAL A 127 1.36 7.09 -13.31
C VAL A 127 1.99 7.22 -14.69
N ARG A 128 1.71 8.36 -15.35
CA ARG A 128 2.34 8.74 -16.62
C ARG A 128 3.05 10.08 -16.44
N GLY A 129 4.38 10.05 -16.52
CA GLY A 129 5.20 11.17 -16.05
C GLY A 129 5.04 11.32 -14.53
N GLU A 130 4.49 12.44 -14.09
CA GLU A 130 4.17 12.70 -12.68
C GLU A 130 2.67 12.61 -12.38
N GLN A 131 1.82 12.59 -13.39
CA GLN A 131 0.37 12.64 -13.23
C GLN A 131 -0.22 11.25 -12.99
N VAL A 132 -1.24 11.20 -12.14
CA VAL A 132 -2.02 10.00 -11.81
C VAL A 132 -3.26 9.96 -12.70
N TYR A 133 -3.44 8.84 -13.39
CA TYR A 133 -4.61 8.57 -14.22
C TYR A 133 -5.39 7.38 -13.66
N PRO A 134 -6.72 7.39 -13.75
CA PRO A 134 -7.51 6.21 -13.48
C PRO A 134 -7.17 5.13 -14.52
N THR A 135 -7.07 3.90 -14.06
CA THR A 135 -6.83 2.72 -14.91
C THR A 135 -7.61 1.54 -14.39
N ASP A 136 -7.87 0.57 -15.26
CA ASP A 136 -8.44 -0.71 -14.82
C ASP A 136 -7.33 -1.62 -14.27
N TRP A 137 -7.68 -2.43 -13.28
CA TRP A 137 -6.76 -3.45 -12.75
C TRP A 137 -6.61 -4.60 -13.75
N LYS A 138 -5.49 -4.63 -14.44
CA LYS A 138 -5.22 -5.54 -15.57
C LYS A 138 -5.46 -7.01 -15.23
N ASP A 139 -5.00 -7.45 -14.07
CA ASP A 139 -5.06 -8.85 -13.65
C ASP A 139 -6.23 -9.15 -12.69
N LYS A 140 -7.22 -8.25 -12.57
CA LYS A 140 -8.30 -8.34 -11.58
C LYS A 140 -9.02 -9.69 -11.56
N LYS A 141 -9.35 -10.24 -12.73
CA LYS A 141 -10.08 -11.51 -12.82
C LYS A 141 -9.32 -12.69 -12.22
N GLU A 142 -8.01 -12.67 -12.30
CA GLU A 142 -7.17 -13.71 -11.69
C GLU A 142 -6.89 -13.36 -10.22
N ALA A 143 -6.49 -12.13 -9.93
CA ALA A 143 -6.15 -11.68 -8.58
C ALA A 143 -7.29 -11.87 -7.58
N LEU A 144 -8.53 -11.55 -7.98
CA LEU A 144 -9.72 -11.66 -7.12
C LEU A 144 -10.01 -13.09 -6.63
N LYS A 145 -9.49 -14.13 -7.30
CA LYS A 145 -9.60 -15.51 -6.83
C LYS A 145 -8.81 -15.81 -5.57
N TYR A 146 -7.83 -14.98 -5.26
CA TYR A 146 -6.88 -15.13 -4.15
C TYR A 146 -7.14 -14.15 -2.99
N ILE A 147 -8.11 -13.25 -3.14
CA ILE A 147 -8.40 -12.19 -2.18
C ILE A 147 -9.62 -12.56 -1.36
N ASP A 148 -9.49 -12.58 -0.03
CA ASP A 148 -10.59 -12.85 0.89
C ASP A 148 -11.41 -11.58 1.19
N ILE A 149 -10.77 -10.41 1.24
CA ILE A 149 -11.39 -9.11 1.52
C ILE A 149 -10.88 -8.07 0.53
N LEU A 150 -11.80 -7.47 -0.22
CA LEU A 150 -11.50 -6.35 -1.11
C LEU A 150 -12.12 -5.07 -0.53
N LYS A 151 -11.29 -4.07 -0.26
CA LYS A 151 -11.72 -2.73 0.13
C LYS A 151 -11.73 -1.84 -1.10
N VAL A 152 -12.88 -1.24 -1.38
CA VAL A 152 -13.11 -0.29 -2.45
C VAL A 152 -13.98 0.87 -1.95
N ASN A 153 -13.86 2.03 -2.55
CA ASN A 153 -14.87 3.08 -2.44
C ASN A 153 -15.89 2.96 -3.60
N GLU A 154 -16.91 3.83 -3.61
CA GLU A 154 -17.96 3.81 -4.62
C GLU A 154 -17.45 4.00 -6.06
N HIS A 155 -16.50 4.93 -6.27
CA HIS A 155 -15.91 5.18 -7.59
C HIS A 155 -15.00 4.04 -8.06
N GLU A 156 -14.25 3.45 -7.14
CA GLU A 156 -13.40 2.29 -7.42
C GLU A 156 -14.25 1.07 -7.79
N ALA A 157 -15.41 0.90 -7.16
CA ALA A 157 -16.33 -0.19 -7.47
C ALA A 157 -16.96 -0.08 -8.87
N GLU A 158 -17.12 1.11 -9.41
CA GLU A 158 -17.61 1.33 -10.78
C GLU A 158 -16.59 0.90 -11.85
N VAL A 159 -15.29 0.91 -11.52
CA VAL A 159 -14.20 0.53 -12.44
C VAL A 159 -13.93 -0.97 -12.41
N LEU A 160 -14.18 -1.64 -11.28
CA LEU A 160 -13.93 -3.06 -11.05
C LEU A 160 -15.04 -3.95 -11.59
#